data_eac33d0b5a078b1c54e4e48a4548763f
#
_entry.id   eac33d0b5a078b1c54e4e48a4548763f
#
_cell.length_a   1.000
_cell.length_b   1.000
_cell.length_c   1.000
_cell.angle_alpha   90.00
_cell.angle_beta   90.00
_cell.angle_gamma   90.00
#
_symmetry.space_group_name_H-M   'P 1'
#
loop_
_entity.id
_entity.type
_entity.pdbx_description
1 polymer ?
#
loop_
_entity_poly.entity_id
_entity_poly.type
_entity_poly.pdbx_seq_one_letter_code
_entity_poly.pdbx_strand_id
1 'polypeptide(L)'
;MKKFPIALQLYSVREDMGQDFEGTLKKVKELGYDGVEFAGLFGKSAAEVKALVEKYDLVPISAHVPFVDMMADPEKVLGDYAEIGCKFVAIPYLTEEYRPGTEGFQKTIDGARLLGEIAKKKGMQLLYHNHDFEFVKLDGKYALDVLYDTI
;
A
#
# COMPACT_ATOMS: atom_id res chain seq x y z
N MET A 1 -20.82 -10.25 -21.57
CA MET A 1 -19.46 -9.69 -21.39
C MET A 1 -18.95 -10.10 -20.02
N LYS A 2 -17.70 -10.52 -19.91
CA LYS A 2 -17.08 -10.85 -18.60
C LYS A 2 -16.87 -9.52 -17.85
N LYS A 3 -17.55 -9.31 -16.73
CA LYS A 3 -17.37 -8.12 -15.90
C LYS A 3 -16.03 -8.24 -15.17
N PHE A 4 -15.16 -7.24 -15.29
CA PHE A 4 -13.95 -7.19 -14.49
C PHE A 4 -14.29 -6.81 -13.05
N PRO A 5 -13.65 -7.44 -12.04
CA PRO A 5 -13.80 -7.02 -10.66
C PRO A 5 -13.23 -5.61 -10.45
N ILE A 6 -13.86 -4.83 -9.58
CA ILE A 6 -13.47 -3.46 -9.27
C ILE A 6 -13.23 -3.35 -7.77
N ALA A 7 -12.10 -2.74 -7.41
CA ALA A 7 -11.77 -2.45 -6.02
C ALA A 7 -11.74 -0.93 -5.77
N LEU A 8 -12.11 -0.53 -4.56
CA LEU A 8 -12.03 0.85 -4.12
C LEU A 8 -10.73 1.10 -3.34
N GLN A 9 -10.01 2.17 -3.70
CA GLN A 9 -8.93 2.71 -2.85
C GLN A 9 -9.57 3.49 -1.68
N LEU A 10 -9.37 2.98 -0.45
CA LEU A 10 -10.06 3.46 0.75
C LEU A 10 -9.60 4.86 1.21
N TYR A 11 -8.49 5.38 0.68
CA TYR A 11 -8.11 6.78 0.89
C TYR A 11 -9.17 7.75 0.38
N SER A 12 -9.93 7.36 -0.66
CA SER A 12 -11.02 8.16 -1.22
C SER A 12 -12.18 8.36 -0.24
N VAL A 13 -12.32 7.47 0.74
CA VAL A 13 -13.36 7.49 1.78
C VAL A 13 -12.74 7.49 3.19
N ARG A 14 -11.51 8.00 3.32
CA ARG A 14 -10.73 7.97 4.58
C ARG A 14 -11.42 8.65 5.76
N GLU A 15 -12.24 9.67 5.49
CA GLU A 15 -12.97 10.37 6.54
C GLU A 15 -14.09 9.48 7.12
N ASP A 16 -14.84 8.82 6.24
CA ASP A 16 -15.85 7.83 6.64
C ASP A 16 -15.20 6.63 7.36
N MET A 17 -14.05 6.13 6.84
CA MET A 17 -13.27 5.05 7.48
C MET A 17 -12.84 5.43 8.89
N GLY A 18 -12.46 6.69 9.12
CA GLY A 18 -12.07 7.19 10.44
C GLY A 18 -13.24 7.31 11.42
N GLN A 19 -14.45 7.54 10.92
CA GLN A 19 -15.65 7.65 11.73
C GLN A 19 -16.29 6.29 12.04
N ASP A 20 -16.45 5.45 11.00
CA ASP A 20 -17.05 4.13 11.11
C ASP A 20 -16.41 3.18 10.07
N PHE A 21 -15.34 2.52 10.49
CA PHE A 21 -14.58 1.61 9.63
C PHE A 21 -15.45 0.47 9.10
N GLU A 22 -16.21 -0.17 9.97
CA GLU A 22 -17.03 -1.32 9.60
C GLU A 22 -18.21 -0.93 8.70
N GLY A 23 -18.94 0.12 9.08
CA GLY A 23 -20.06 0.62 8.28
C GLY A 23 -19.63 1.11 6.89
N THR A 24 -18.43 1.67 6.79
CA THR A 24 -17.85 2.09 5.49
C THR A 24 -17.54 0.89 4.61
N LEU A 25 -16.91 -0.18 5.12
CA LEU A 25 -16.67 -1.41 4.37
C LEU A 25 -17.98 -2.05 3.89
N LYS A 26 -19.00 -2.09 4.76
CA LYS A 26 -20.33 -2.55 4.40
C LYS A 26 -20.90 -1.76 3.23
N LYS A 27 -20.84 -0.44 3.30
CA LYS A 27 -21.33 0.46 2.24
C LYS A 27 -20.58 0.31 0.93
N VAL A 28 -19.25 0.11 0.99
CA VAL A 28 -18.42 -0.18 -0.18
C VAL A 28 -18.92 -1.43 -0.90
N LYS A 29 -19.21 -2.52 -0.16
CA LYS A 29 -19.80 -3.74 -0.73
C LYS A 29 -21.19 -3.50 -1.31
N GLU A 30 -22.05 -2.77 -0.61
CA GLU A 30 -23.41 -2.45 -1.07
C GLU A 30 -23.43 -1.63 -2.36
N LEU A 31 -22.39 -0.79 -2.58
CA LEU A 31 -22.17 -0.05 -3.83
C LEU A 31 -21.68 -0.93 -4.98
N GLY A 32 -21.37 -2.19 -4.73
CA GLY A 32 -21.04 -3.17 -5.75
C GLY A 32 -19.54 -3.32 -6.03
N TYR A 33 -18.67 -2.88 -5.14
CA TYR A 33 -17.24 -3.15 -5.24
C TYR A 33 -16.94 -4.61 -4.86
N ASP A 34 -15.99 -5.21 -5.57
CA ASP A 34 -15.55 -6.58 -5.34
C ASP A 34 -14.40 -6.66 -4.31
N GLY A 35 -13.65 -5.58 -4.14
CA GLY A 35 -12.51 -5.53 -3.24
C GLY A 35 -12.12 -4.13 -2.81
N VAL A 36 -11.04 -4.06 -2.03
CA VAL A 36 -10.50 -2.81 -1.48
C VAL A 36 -8.97 -2.78 -1.56
N GLU A 37 -8.45 -1.57 -1.66
CA GLU A 37 -7.06 -1.24 -1.38
C GLU A 37 -7.03 -0.38 -0.11
N PHE A 38 -6.28 -0.84 0.90
CA PHE A 38 -6.21 -0.15 2.19
C PHE A 38 -5.37 1.11 2.15
N ALA A 39 -5.71 2.08 2.99
CA ALA A 39 -4.94 3.29 3.29
C ALA A 39 -4.89 3.48 4.81
N GLY A 40 -4.24 2.54 5.49
CA GLY A 40 -4.20 2.43 6.95
C GLY A 40 -5.28 1.52 7.52
N LEU A 41 -5.09 1.11 8.77
CA LEU A 41 -5.99 0.20 9.51
C LEU A 41 -6.79 0.91 10.61
N PHE A 42 -6.61 2.21 10.79
CA PHE A 42 -7.36 3.05 11.75
C PHE A 42 -7.37 2.50 13.17
N GLY A 43 -6.22 1.97 13.63
CA GLY A 43 -6.05 1.43 14.98
C GLY A 43 -6.60 0.02 15.18
N LYS A 44 -7.11 -0.63 14.14
CA LYS A 44 -7.54 -2.03 14.20
C LYS A 44 -6.37 -2.98 13.99
N SER A 45 -6.44 -4.14 14.59
CA SER A 45 -5.51 -5.24 14.33
C SER A 45 -5.76 -5.89 12.97
N ALA A 46 -4.73 -6.57 12.43
CA ALA A 46 -4.86 -7.34 11.20
C ALA A 46 -5.99 -8.37 11.27
N ALA A 47 -6.10 -9.08 12.40
CA ALA A 47 -7.15 -10.08 12.61
C ALA A 47 -8.57 -9.48 12.57
N GLU A 48 -8.78 -8.30 13.18
CA GLU A 48 -10.08 -7.60 13.12
C GLU A 48 -10.42 -7.18 11.69
N VAL A 49 -9.44 -6.61 10.96
CA VAL A 49 -9.66 -6.17 9.57
C VAL A 49 -9.93 -7.37 8.67
N LYS A 50 -9.18 -8.47 8.84
CA LYS A 50 -9.41 -9.73 8.12
C LYS A 50 -10.85 -10.23 8.32
N ALA A 51 -11.29 -10.29 9.57
CA ALA A 51 -12.66 -10.73 9.87
C ALA A 51 -13.73 -9.85 9.21
N LEU A 52 -13.49 -8.53 9.11
CA LEU A 52 -14.40 -7.59 8.46
C LEU A 52 -14.45 -7.75 6.95
N VAL A 53 -13.32 -7.92 6.27
CA VAL A 53 -13.32 -8.13 4.80
C VAL A 53 -13.94 -9.48 4.44
N GLU A 54 -13.72 -10.54 5.26
CA GLU A 54 -14.39 -11.83 5.11
C GLU A 54 -15.90 -11.71 5.33
N LYS A 55 -16.32 -11.00 6.39
CA LYS A 55 -17.74 -10.76 6.71
C LYS A 55 -18.51 -10.09 5.57
N TYR A 56 -17.87 -9.13 4.89
CA TYR A 56 -18.50 -8.38 3.80
C TYR A 56 -18.13 -8.89 2.40
N ASP A 57 -17.46 -10.04 2.31
CA ASP A 57 -17.04 -10.63 1.02
C ASP A 57 -16.32 -9.60 0.13
N LEU A 58 -15.35 -8.88 0.71
CA LEU A 58 -14.47 -7.94 0.02
C LEU A 58 -13.08 -8.55 -0.13
N VAL A 59 -12.51 -8.48 -1.34
CA VAL A 59 -11.16 -8.96 -1.59
C VAL A 59 -10.15 -7.89 -1.15
N PRO A 60 -9.24 -8.18 -0.20
CA PRO A 60 -8.15 -7.28 0.18
C PRO A 60 -7.04 -7.34 -0.87
N ILE A 61 -7.11 -6.51 -1.90
CA ILE A 61 -6.20 -6.60 -3.05
C ILE A 61 -4.82 -6.09 -2.70
N SER A 62 -4.76 -4.89 -2.11
CA SER A 62 -3.54 -4.12 -1.91
C SER A 62 -3.65 -3.23 -0.68
N ALA A 63 -2.51 -2.65 -0.28
CA ALA A 63 -2.47 -1.60 0.73
C ALA A 63 -1.46 -0.51 0.34
N HIS A 64 -1.83 0.75 0.53
CA HIS A 64 -0.91 1.88 0.57
C HIS A 64 -0.38 2.03 2.00
N VAL A 65 0.91 1.85 2.19
CA VAL A 65 1.57 1.91 3.50
C VAL A 65 2.76 2.87 3.44
N PRO A 66 2.78 3.92 4.27
CA PRO A 66 3.87 4.90 4.25
C PRO A 66 5.24 4.23 4.39
N PHE A 67 6.20 4.70 3.60
CA PHE A 67 7.56 4.15 3.59
C PHE A 67 8.19 4.15 5.00
N VAL A 68 8.03 5.25 5.73
CA VAL A 68 8.57 5.40 7.08
C VAL A 68 7.97 4.41 8.08
N ASP A 69 6.68 4.10 7.94
CA ASP A 69 5.99 3.14 8.81
C ASP A 69 6.49 1.72 8.53
N MET A 70 6.63 1.35 7.25
CA MET A 70 7.21 0.05 6.88
C MET A 70 8.66 -0.09 7.34
N MET A 71 9.45 0.99 7.26
CA MET A 71 10.86 0.96 7.69
C MET A 71 11.04 0.92 9.22
N ALA A 72 10.05 1.36 9.99
CA ALA A 72 10.09 1.31 11.45
C ALA A 72 10.03 -0.14 11.99
N ASP A 73 9.19 -0.99 11.40
CA ASP A 73 9.10 -2.43 11.72
C ASP A 73 8.62 -3.21 10.48
N PRO A 74 9.53 -3.50 9.54
CA PRO A 74 9.17 -4.11 8.26
C PRO A 74 8.48 -5.47 8.40
N GLU A 75 8.95 -6.31 9.31
CA GLU A 75 8.43 -7.66 9.48
C GLU A 75 7.01 -7.66 10.04
N LYS A 76 6.75 -6.80 11.03
CA LYS A 76 5.42 -6.65 11.62
C LYS A 76 4.45 -6.01 10.65
N VAL A 77 4.80 -4.85 10.10
CA VAL A 77 3.89 -4.07 9.24
C VAL A 77 3.50 -4.87 8.00
N LEU A 78 4.46 -5.47 7.30
CA LEU A 78 4.16 -6.33 6.15
C LEU A 78 3.45 -7.62 6.56
N GLY A 79 3.74 -8.14 7.78
CA GLY A 79 3.04 -9.28 8.35
C GLY A 79 1.55 -9.02 8.54
N ASP A 80 1.19 -7.86 9.07
CA ASP A 80 -0.20 -7.46 9.29
C ASP A 80 -1.01 -7.45 7.97
N TYR A 81 -0.47 -6.87 6.90
CA TYR A 81 -1.15 -6.85 5.60
C TYR A 81 -1.17 -8.22 4.91
N ALA A 82 -0.15 -9.05 5.10
CA ALA A 82 -0.16 -10.44 4.64
C ALA A 82 -1.23 -11.27 5.36
N GLU A 83 -1.40 -11.08 6.68
CA GLU A 83 -2.44 -11.74 7.48
C GLU A 83 -3.86 -11.36 7.01
N ILE A 84 -4.09 -10.08 6.69
CA ILE A 84 -5.35 -9.61 6.10
C ILE A 84 -5.62 -10.29 4.76
N GLY A 85 -4.58 -10.68 4.03
CA GLY A 85 -4.67 -11.38 2.74
C GLY A 85 -4.32 -10.51 1.54
N CYS A 86 -3.73 -9.33 1.73
CA CYS A 86 -3.25 -8.48 0.65
C CYS A 86 -2.23 -9.23 -0.23
N LYS A 87 -2.32 -9.02 -1.54
CA LYS A 87 -1.37 -9.57 -2.52
C LYS A 87 -0.31 -8.55 -2.91
N PHE A 88 -0.62 -7.28 -2.73
CA PHE A 88 0.25 -6.17 -3.03
C PHE A 88 0.34 -5.23 -1.84
N VAL A 89 1.49 -4.59 -1.72
CA VAL A 89 1.72 -3.47 -0.80
C VAL A 89 2.47 -2.39 -1.56
N ALA A 90 1.97 -1.17 -1.52
CA ALA A 90 2.57 -0.05 -2.25
C ALA A 90 3.18 0.98 -1.29
N ILE A 91 4.36 1.49 -1.64
CA ILE A 91 4.87 2.75 -1.11
C ILE A 91 4.05 3.87 -1.77
N PRO A 92 3.15 4.56 -1.04
CA PRO A 92 2.20 5.49 -1.67
C PRO A 92 2.78 6.89 -1.90
N TYR A 93 3.81 7.25 -1.15
CA TYR A 93 4.34 8.61 -1.12
C TYR A 93 5.68 8.66 -0.40
N LEU A 94 6.54 9.59 -0.81
CA LEU A 94 7.79 9.90 -0.11
C LEU A 94 7.73 11.29 0.52
N THR A 95 8.04 11.39 1.79
CA THR A 95 8.28 12.69 2.42
C THR A 95 9.49 13.36 1.80
N GLU A 96 9.56 14.68 1.86
CA GLU A 96 10.55 15.47 1.11
C GLU A 96 11.99 14.98 1.28
N GLU A 97 12.35 14.57 2.48
CA GLU A 97 13.69 14.08 2.84
C GLU A 97 14.10 12.78 2.10
N TYR A 98 13.13 11.98 1.62
CA TYR A 98 13.37 10.71 0.92
C TYR A 98 13.19 10.79 -0.59
N ARG A 99 12.84 12.00 -1.12
CA ARG A 99 12.56 12.19 -2.54
C ARG A 99 13.83 12.18 -3.39
N PRO A 100 13.69 11.91 -4.70
CA PRO A 100 14.78 12.02 -5.65
C PRO A 100 15.50 13.38 -5.59
N GLY A 101 16.83 13.33 -5.63
CA GLY A 101 17.68 14.53 -5.52
C GLY A 101 18.06 14.93 -4.10
N THR A 102 17.56 14.22 -3.08
CA THR A 102 17.99 14.41 -1.68
C THR A 102 18.99 13.34 -1.27
N GLU A 103 19.71 13.58 -0.17
CA GLU A 103 20.61 12.57 0.44
C GLU A 103 19.84 11.33 0.91
N GLY A 104 18.54 11.46 1.25
CA GLY A 104 17.70 10.37 1.70
C GLY A 104 17.22 9.46 0.58
N PHE A 105 17.36 9.82 -0.69
CA PHE A 105 16.86 9.01 -1.80
C PHE A 105 17.56 7.65 -1.90
N GLN A 106 18.85 7.57 -1.58
CA GLN A 106 19.55 6.27 -1.52
C GLN A 106 18.94 5.36 -0.45
N LYS A 107 18.51 5.91 0.69
CA LYS A 107 17.80 5.14 1.73
C LYS A 107 16.45 4.61 1.22
N THR A 108 15.78 5.38 0.36
CA THR A 108 14.53 4.91 -0.29
C THR A 108 14.81 3.70 -1.18
N ILE A 109 15.86 3.73 -1.97
CA ILE A 109 16.25 2.62 -2.85
C ILE A 109 16.60 1.37 -2.03
N ASP A 110 17.45 1.52 -1.02
CA ASP A 110 17.90 0.40 -0.18
C ASP A 110 16.73 -0.17 0.65
N GLY A 111 15.89 0.73 1.19
CA GLY A 111 14.67 0.35 1.92
C GLY A 111 13.65 -0.36 1.04
N ALA A 112 13.43 0.11 -0.19
CA ALA A 112 12.52 -0.55 -1.12
C ALA A 112 12.98 -1.97 -1.48
N ARG A 113 14.29 -2.21 -1.65
CA ARG A 113 14.84 -3.56 -1.83
C ARG A 113 14.55 -4.46 -0.63
N LEU A 114 14.85 -3.99 0.57
CA LEU A 114 14.59 -4.72 1.80
C LEU A 114 13.11 -5.07 1.94
N LEU A 115 12.23 -4.07 1.76
CA LEU A 115 10.78 -4.25 1.84
C LEU A 115 10.26 -5.22 0.77
N GLY A 116 10.82 -5.16 -0.45
CA GLY A 116 10.49 -6.08 -1.54
C GLY A 116 10.83 -7.54 -1.21
N GLU A 117 12.00 -7.78 -0.62
CA GLU A 117 12.42 -9.12 -0.17
C GLU A 117 11.51 -9.67 0.94
N ILE A 118 11.15 -8.82 1.92
CA ILE A 118 10.27 -9.22 3.02
C ILE A 118 8.85 -9.47 2.50
N ALA A 119 8.31 -8.58 1.67
CA ALA A 119 7.00 -8.75 1.04
C ALA A 119 6.92 -10.08 0.27
N LYS A 120 7.94 -10.38 -0.54
CA LYS A 120 8.03 -11.64 -1.29
C LYS A 120 8.03 -12.87 -0.36
N LYS A 121 8.77 -12.85 0.74
CA LYS A 121 8.77 -13.94 1.73
C LYS A 121 7.38 -14.15 2.36
N LYS A 122 6.58 -13.09 2.46
CA LYS A 122 5.21 -13.12 2.98
C LYS A 122 4.15 -13.39 1.90
N GLY A 123 4.56 -13.66 0.66
CA GLY A 123 3.66 -13.97 -0.46
C GLY A 123 2.98 -12.74 -1.07
N MET A 124 3.54 -11.57 -0.86
CA MET A 124 3.11 -10.30 -1.45
C MET A 124 4.15 -9.77 -2.45
N GLN A 125 3.72 -8.81 -3.27
CA GLN A 125 4.61 -8.02 -4.13
C GLN A 125 4.62 -6.57 -3.65
N LEU A 126 5.82 -5.99 -3.51
CA LEU A 126 5.99 -4.56 -3.29
C LEU A 126 5.72 -3.81 -4.59
N LEU A 127 5.00 -2.71 -4.49
CA LEU A 127 4.72 -1.77 -5.57
C LEU A 127 5.18 -0.37 -5.17
N TYR A 128 5.30 0.49 -6.16
CA TYR A 128 5.53 1.92 -5.97
C TYR A 128 4.43 2.71 -6.65
N HIS A 129 3.79 3.64 -5.93
CA HIS A 129 2.80 4.57 -6.48
C HIS A 129 3.48 5.94 -6.64
N ASN A 130 3.75 6.32 -7.87
CA ASN A 130 4.47 7.56 -8.18
C ASN A 130 3.57 8.81 -8.19
N HIS A 131 4.21 9.94 -8.01
CA HIS A 131 3.66 11.27 -8.22
C HIS A 131 4.43 11.99 -9.35
N ASP A 132 4.58 13.29 -9.26
CA ASP A 132 5.31 14.10 -10.24
C ASP A 132 6.82 14.20 -9.94
N PHE A 133 7.19 14.15 -8.66
CA PHE A 133 8.56 14.34 -8.22
C PHE A 133 9.53 13.21 -8.62
N GLU A 134 9.04 12.04 -8.99
CA GLU A 134 9.87 10.94 -9.52
C GLU A 134 10.28 11.15 -10.98
N PHE A 135 9.70 12.15 -11.66
CA PHE A 135 10.08 12.49 -13.03
C PHE A 135 11.24 13.48 -13.13
N VAL A 136 11.87 13.84 -12.00
CA VAL A 136 13.15 14.54 -12.05
C VAL A 136 14.26 13.62 -12.59
N LYS A 137 15.25 14.20 -13.28
CA LYS A 137 16.37 13.44 -13.82
C LYS A 137 17.55 13.47 -12.85
N LEU A 138 18.10 12.30 -12.58
CA LEU A 138 19.34 12.06 -11.86
C LEU A 138 20.34 11.50 -12.89
N ASP A 139 21.42 12.24 -13.16
CA ASP A 139 22.43 11.87 -14.16
C ASP A 139 21.85 11.52 -15.53
N GLY A 140 20.80 12.25 -15.95
CA GLY A 140 20.14 12.07 -17.24
C GLY A 140 19.03 11.00 -17.29
N LYS A 141 18.84 10.20 -16.24
CA LYS A 141 17.82 9.16 -16.11
C LYS A 141 16.69 9.61 -15.20
N TYR A 142 15.44 9.28 -15.48
CA TYR A 142 14.35 9.59 -14.57
C TYR A 142 14.51 8.81 -13.26
N ALA A 143 14.23 9.46 -12.14
CA ALA A 143 14.32 8.82 -10.84
C ALA A 143 13.36 7.62 -10.70
N LEU A 144 12.21 7.66 -11.35
CA LEU A 144 11.29 6.52 -11.42
C LEU A 144 11.94 5.31 -12.09
N ASP A 145 12.67 5.51 -13.20
CA ASP A 145 13.41 4.43 -13.88
C ASP A 145 14.51 3.87 -12.97
N VAL A 146 15.22 4.77 -12.23
CA VAL A 146 16.23 4.34 -11.27
C VAL A 146 15.63 3.46 -10.17
N LEU A 147 14.44 3.82 -9.65
CA LEU A 147 13.72 3.01 -8.68
C LEU A 147 13.39 1.63 -9.26
N TYR A 148 12.75 1.55 -10.42
CA TYR A 148 12.34 0.28 -11.04
C TYR A 148 13.49 -0.59 -11.54
N ASP A 149 14.64 -0.03 -11.85
CA ASP A 149 15.83 -0.81 -12.20
C ASP A 149 16.53 -1.43 -10.97
N THR A 150 16.14 -1.01 -9.77
CA THR A 150 16.86 -1.36 -8.54
C THR A 150 16.03 -2.17 -7.53
N ILE A 151 14.70 -2.27 -7.70
CA ILE A 151 13.78 -3.00 -6.81
C ILE A 151 13.11 -4.18 -7.49
#